data_53c4808376b7b133f7f818ca85e74fcb
#
_entry.id   53c4808376b7b133f7f818ca85e74fcb
#
_cell.length_a   1.000
_cell.length_b   1.000
_cell.length_c   1.000
_cell.angle_alpha   90.00
_cell.angle_beta   90.00
_cell.angle_gamma   90.00
#
_symmetry.space_group_name_H-M   'P 1'
#
loop_
_entity.id
_entity.type
_entity.pdbx_description
1 polymer ?
#
loop_
_entity_poly.entity_id
_entity_poly.type
_entity_poly.pdbx_seq_one_letter_code
_entity_poly.pdbx_strand_id
1 'polypeptide(L)'
;MAIDTTTPTVRVSHAAPDRTATRVTASLFVSGGLLLAVGGQLHPHGSGETVDQHLLSMVESPTWYASHLIALAGSVLCALAFVAAWRTRAFGPAVQRWLPVTAGLWALGAVEQVPHLLAAREAHALEHHHATPVLDLHLVLQMVATPAVGLSGAVVAVAVARAARSRAATVLAGIAVVGGLLYAASAPLVVVSGNTALTALFPFQAGLAIWMAGTGVRLLRR
;
A
#
# COMPACT_ATOMS: atom_id res chain seq x y z
N MET A 1 57.60 -4.27 -34.21
CA MET A 1 56.74 -5.32 -33.66
C MET A 1 55.59 -4.62 -32.94
N ALA A 2 54.45 -4.45 -33.59
CA ALA A 2 53.28 -3.76 -33.02
C ALA A 2 52.41 -4.80 -32.30
N ILE A 3 52.20 -4.63 -31.00
CA ILE A 3 51.34 -5.51 -30.21
C ILE A 3 49.88 -4.96 -30.38
N ASP A 4 49.06 -5.73 -31.09
CA ASP A 4 47.65 -5.47 -31.27
C ASP A 4 46.88 -5.78 -29.96
N THR A 5 46.52 -4.75 -29.20
CA THR A 5 45.73 -4.85 -27.96
C THR A 5 44.26 -4.65 -28.23
N THR A 6 43.63 -5.47 -29.06
CA THR A 6 42.19 -5.50 -29.20
C THR A 6 41.56 -6.16 -27.97
N THR A 7 41.14 -5.35 -26.99
CA THR A 7 40.37 -5.80 -25.84
C THR A 7 38.98 -6.27 -26.32
N PRO A 8 38.58 -7.52 -26.07
CA PRO A 8 37.25 -8.00 -26.47
C PRO A 8 36.18 -7.28 -25.71
N THR A 9 35.36 -6.48 -26.40
CA THR A 9 34.14 -5.88 -25.82
C THR A 9 33.12 -7.00 -25.58
N VAL A 10 32.99 -7.42 -24.33
CA VAL A 10 31.91 -8.32 -23.90
C VAL A 10 30.56 -7.58 -24.07
N ARG A 11 29.82 -7.88 -25.14
CA ARG A 11 28.44 -7.46 -25.29
C ARG A 11 27.62 -8.20 -24.25
N VAL A 12 27.25 -7.52 -23.15
CA VAL A 12 26.25 -8.01 -22.24
C VAL A 12 24.91 -7.98 -23.00
N SER A 13 24.48 -9.12 -23.49
CA SER A 13 23.18 -9.31 -24.10
C SER A 13 22.12 -9.13 -22.98
N HIS A 14 21.47 -7.98 -22.94
CA HIS A 14 20.29 -7.81 -22.11
C HIS A 14 19.17 -8.64 -22.72
N ALA A 15 18.90 -9.82 -22.14
CA ALA A 15 17.73 -10.61 -22.51
C ALA A 15 16.47 -9.74 -22.43
N ALA A 16 15.60 -9.85 -23.44
CA ALA A 16 14.33 -9.13 -23.45
C ALA A 16 13.54 -9.51 -22.17
N PRO A 17 12.83 -8.57 -21.53
CA PRO A 17 12.07 -8.86 -20.32
C PRO A 17 11.05 -9.96 -20.61
N ASP A 18 10.97 -10.94 -19.71
CA ASP A 18 9.97 -12.01 -19.81
C ASP A 18 8.56 -11.42 -19.76
N ARG A 19 7.81 -11.56 -20.85
CA ARG A 19 6.45 -11.05 -20.99
C ARG A 19 5.51 -11.66 -19.96
N THR A 20 5.67 -12.94 -19.60
CA THR A 20 4.85 -13.62 -18.60
C THR A 20 5.09 -13.00 -17.23
N ALA A 21 6.34 -12.83 -16.82
CA ALA A 21 6.69 -12.21 -15.55
C ALA A 21 6.22 -10.74 -15.47
N THR A 22 6.27 -10.00 -16.58
CA THR A 22 5.73 -8.63 -16.65
C THR A 22 4.22 -8.62 -16.48
N ARG A 23 3.49 -9.53 -17.11
CA ARG A 23 2.02 -9.65 -16.96
C ARG A 23 1.62 -10.02 -15.53
N VAL A 24 2.31 -10.97 -14.91
CA VAL A 24 2.07 -11.34 -13.50
C VAL A 24 2.27 -10.12 -12.59
N THR A 25 3.38 -9.41 -12.74
CA THR A 25 3.65 -8.18 -11.99
C THR A 25 2.52 -7.15 -12.17
N ALA A 26 2.11 -6.92 -13.41
CA ALA A 26 1.04 -5.99 -13.75
C ALA A 26 -0.30 -6.39 -13.14
N SER A 27 -0.66 -7.67 -13.21
CA SER A 27 -1.90 -8.20 -12.62
C SER A 27 -1.92 -8.04 -11.10
N LEU A 28 -0.80 -8.29 -10.41
CA LEU A 28 -0.69 -8.06 -8.97
C LEU A 28 -0.92 -6.59 -8.61
N PHE A 29 -0.36 -5.65 -9.37
CA PHE A 29 -0.59 -4.21 -9.19
C PHE A 29 -2.07 -3.84 -9.40
N VAL A 30 -2.69 -4.35 -10.46
CA VAL A 30 -4.12 -4.06 -10.76
C VAL A 30 -5.01 -4.65 -9.68
N SER A 31 -4.88 -5.94 -9.40
CA SER A 31 -5.77 -6.64 -8.45
C SER A 31 -5.58 -6.12 -7.03
N GLY A 32 -4.33 -5.90 -6.58
CA GLY A 32 -4.03 -5.33 -5.28
C GLY A 32 -4.64 -3.93 -5.13
N GLY A 33 -4.45 -3.04 -6.11
CA GLY A 33 -5.02 -1.71 -6.09
C GLY A 33 -6.56 -1.72 -6.09
N LEU A 34 -7.20 -2.57 -6.90
CA LEU A 34 -8.65 -2.68 -6.93
C LEU A 34 -9.22 -3.20 -5.61
N LEU A 35 -8.62 -4.24 -5.02
CA LEU A 35 -9.08 -4.78 -3.74
C LEU A 35 -8.90 -3.76 -2.60
N LEU A 36 -7.79 -3.01 -2.57
CA LEU A 36 -7.62 -1.92 -1.60
C LEU A 36 -8.69 -0.84 -1.77
N ALA A 37 -9.01 -0.45 -3.00
CA ALA A 37 -10.06 0.54 -3.25
C ALA A 37 -11.43 0.02 -2.79
N VAL A 38 -11.79 -1.22 -3.12
CA VAL A 38 -13.06 -1.84 -2.73
C VAL A 38 -13.14 -2.01 -1.21
N GLY A 39 -12.09 -2.56 -0.57
CA GLY A 39 -12.04 -2.72 0.88
C GLY A 39 -12.18 -1.39 1.61
N GLY A 40 -11.48 -0.35 1.13
CA GLY A 40 -11.58 1.00 1.68
C GLY A 40 -12.96 1.65 1.52
N GLN A 41 -13.67 1.41 0.40
CA GLN A 41 -15.03 1.92 0.20
C GLN A 41 -16.07 1.19 1.05
N LEU A 42 -15.85 -0.08 1.35
CA LEU A 42 -16.72 -0.88 2.23
C LEU A 42 -16.40 -0.70 3.70
N HIS A 43 -15.27 -0.03 4.02
CA HIS A 43 -14.83 0.17 5.40
C HIS A 43 -15.89 0.96 6.18
N PRO A 44 -16.29 0.49 7.37
CA PRO A 44 -17.27 1.19 8.18
C PRO A 44 -16.82 2.60 8.53
N HIS A 45 -17.77 3.53 8.53
CA HIS A 45 -17.56 4.87 9.06
C HIS A 45 -17.98 4.88 10.52
N GLY A 46 -17.07 5.26 11.41
CA GLY A 46 -17.36 5.35 12.83
C GLY A 46 -18.29 6.56 13.13
N SER A 47 -19.01 6.43 14.22
CA SER A 47 -19.84 7.48 14.80
C SER A 47 -19.63 7.53 16.30
N GLY A 48 -19.89 8.68 16.93
CA GLY A 48 -19.70 8.89 18.36
C GLY A 48 -18.76 10.06 18.66
N GLU A 49 -18.85 10.57 19.88
CA GLU A 49 -18.10 11.74 20.33
C GLU A 49 -16.69 11.37 20.85
N THR A 50 -16.55 10.15 21.39
CA THR A 50 -15.28 9.64 21.89
C THR A 50 -14.67 8.63 20.94
N VAL A 51 -13.34 8.39 21.07
CA VAL A 51 -12.63 7.39 20.29
C VAL A 51 -13.23 6.00 20.50
N ASP A 52 -13.56 5.64 21.74
CA ASP A 52 -14.15 4.33 22.06
C ASP A 52 -15.52 4.13 21.41
N GLN A 53 -16.40 5.15 21.47
CA GLN A 53 -17.69 5.09 20.79
C GLN A 53 -17.53 4.98 19.27
N HIS A 54 -16.59 5.72 18.70
CA HIS A 54 -16.29 5.70 17.29
C HIS A 54 -15.78 4.31 16.86
N LEU A 55 -14.85 3.73 17.62
CA LEU A 55 -14.33 2.37 17.38
C LEU A 55 -15.42 1.31 17.53
N LEU A 56 -16.22 1.38 18.61
CA LEU A 56 -17.31 0.43 18.86
C LEU A 56 -18.30 0.41 17.69
N SER A 57 -18.74 1.59 17.22
CA SER A 57 -19.66 1.67 16.09
C SER A 57 -19.10 1.09 14.79
N MET A 58 -17.78 1.11 14.61
CA MET A 58 -17.13 0.49 13.45
C MET A 58 -17.05 -1.03 13.57
N VAL A 59 -16.58 -1.53 14.74
CA VAL A 59 -16.36 -2.98 14.91
C VAL A 59 -17.66 -3.78 14.95
N GLU A 60 -18.79 -3.15 15.31
CA GLU A 60 -20.14 -3.72 15.26
C GLU A 60 -20.77 -3.69 13.87
N SER A 61 -20.16 -2.98 12.93
CA SER A 61 -20.71 -2.88 11.57
C SER A 61 -20.76 -4.23 10.86
N PRO A 62 -21.86 -4.56 10.16
CA PRO A 62 -21.96 -5.80 9.39
C PRO A 62 -20.96 -5.89 8.23
N THR A 63 -20.39 -4.75 7.80
CA THR A 63 -19.38 -4.72 6.73
C THR A 63 -17.96 -4.89 7.24
N TRP A 64 -17.72 -4.93 8.57
CA TRP A 64 -16.39 -4.99 9.16
C TRP A 64 -15.52 -6.09 8.56
N TYR A 65 -15.95 -7.36 8.71
CA TYR A 65 -15.15 -8.50 8.24
C TYR A 65 -14.95 -8.51 6.73
N ALA A 66 -15.99 -8.17 5.97
CA ALA A 66 -15.92 -8.18 4.51
C ALA A 66 -14.92 -7.12 4.01
N SER A 67 -15.00 -5.89 4.50
CA SER A 67 -14.11 -4.79 4.12
C SER A 67 -12.65 -5.10 4.45
N HIS A 68 -12.39 -5.59 5.67
CA HIS A 68 -11.04 -5.87 6.15
C HIS A 68 -10.41 -7.11 5.50
N LEU A 69 -11.18 -8.17 5.20
CA LEU A 69 -10.68 -9.31 4.44
C LEU A 69 -10.27 -8.90 3.01
N ILE A 70 -11.08 -8.06 2.37
CA ILE A 70 -10.78 -7.53 1.04
C ILE A 70 -9.54 -6.63 1.09
N ALA A 71 -9.44 -5.74 2.09
CA ALA A 71 -8.30 -4.86 2.28
C ALA A 71 -7.01 -5.65 2.58
N LEU A 72 -7.08 -6.69 3.43
CA LEU A 72 -5.96 -7.59 3.72
C LEU A 72 -5.46 -8.28 2.44
N ALA A 73 -6.37 -8.88 1.66
CA ALA A 73 -6.02 -9.51 0.38
C ALA A 73 -5.37 -8.48 -0.58
N GLY A 74 -5.92 -7.27 -0.65
CA GLY A 74 -5.36 -6.16 -1.43
C GLY A 74 -3.95 -5.80 -0.97
N SER A 75 -3.71 -5.65 0.33
CA SER A 75 -2.41 -5.32 0.92
C SER A 75 -1.36 -6.39 0.63
N VAL A 76 -1.72 -7.68 0.76
CA VAL A 76 -0.83 -8.80 0.41
C VAL A 76 -0.46 -8.77 -1.07
N LEU A 77 -1.44 -8.60 -1.97
CA LEU A 77 -1.18 -8.53 -3.42
C LEU A 77 -0.31 -7.32 -3.78
N CYS A 78 -0.48 -6.18 -3.11
CA CYS A 78 0.37 -5.01 -3.31
C CYS A 78 1.82 -5.27 -2.86
N ALA A 79 2.03 -5.90 -1.70
CA ALA A 79 3.37 -6.29 -1.26
C ALA A 79 4.04 -7.25 -2.27
N LEU A 80 3.30 -8.26 -2.74
CA LEU A 80 3.75 -9.19 -3.77
C LEU A 80 4.03 -8.50 -5.11
N ALA A 81 3.25 -7.47 -5.48
CA ALA A 81 3.49 -6.67 -6.68
C ALA A 81 4.84 -5.97 -6.64
N PHE A 82 5.24 -5.40 -5.49
CA PHE A 82 6.56 -4.79 -5.33
C PHE A 82 7.69 -5.82 -5.36
N VAL A 83 7.51 -7.01 -4.76
CA VAL A 83 8.47 -8.12 -4.88
C VAL A 83 8.62 -8.56 -6.34
N ALA A 84 7.51 -8.75 -7.04
CA ALA A 84 7.53 -9.13 -8.45
C ALA A 84 8.19 -8.04 -9.32
N ALA A 85 7.86 -6.77 -9.10
CA ALA A 85 8.48 -5.66 -9.81
C ALA A 85 10.00 -5.56 -9.56
N TRP A 86 10.43 -5.86 -8.34
CA TRP A 86 11.85 -5.95 -7.99
C TRP A 86 12.55 -7.08 -8.76
N ARG A 87 11.99 -8.29 -8.73
CA ARG A 87 12.56 -9.46 -9.41
C ARG A 87 12.61 -9.32 -10.93
N THR A 88 11.58 -8.75 -11.52
CA THR A 88 11.46 -8.54 -12.98
C THR A 88 12.15 -7.28 -13.48
N ARG A 89 12.67 -6.43 -12.58
CA ARG A 89 13.25 -5.12 -12.92
C ARG A 89 12.31 -4.23 -13.74
N ALA A 90 10.99 -4.30 -13.45
CA ALA A 90 9.92 -3.71 -14.25
C ALA A 90 10.05 -2.18 -14.48
N PHE A 91 10.68 -1.45 -13.57
CA PHE A 91 10.76 0.02 -13.59
C PHE A 91 12.16 0.59 -13.85
N GLY A 92 13.17 -0.25 -14.05
CA GLY A 92 14.53 0.17 -14.31
C GLY A 92 15.35 0.51 -13.05
N PRO A 93 16.66 0.80 -13.21
CA PRO A 93 17.65 0.83 -12.12
C PRO A 93 17.35 1.88 -11.03
N ALA A 94 16.85 3.05 -11.42
CA ALA A 94 16.61 4.15 -10.49
C ALA A 94 15.51 3.84 -9.46
N VAL A 95 14.53 3.01 -9.84
CA VAL A 95 13.43 2.58 -8.98
C VAL A 95 13.79 1.32 -8.20
N GLN A 96 14.62 0.47 -8.79
CA GLN A 96 14.95 -0.88 -8.33
C GLN A 96 15.35 -0.94 -6.85
N ARG A 97 16.13 0.02 -6.38
CA ARG A 97 16.63 0.07 -4.99
C ARG A 97 15.53 0.30 -3.94
N TRP A 98 14.43 0.93 -4.33
CA TRP A 98 13.32 1.26 -3.42
C TRP A 98 12.33 0.11 -3.26
N LEU A 99 12.23 -0.78 -4.27
CA LEU A 99 11.20 -1.80 -4.33
C LEU A 99 11.26 -2.82 -3.17
N PRO A 100 12.42 -3.37 -2.75
CA PRO A 100 12.45 -4.32 -1.65
C PRO A 100 12.07 -3.68 -0.30
N VAL A 101 12.51 -2.44 -0.06
CA VAL A 101 12.12 -1.70 1.14
C VAL A 101 10.61 -1.45 1.14
N THR A 102 10.07 -0.98 0.01
CA THR A 102 8.62 -0.75 -0.13
C THR A 102 7.82 -2.05 0.04
N ALA A 103 8.31 -3.16 -0.53
CA ALA A 103 7.67 -4.46 -0.34
C ALA A 103 7.59 -4.86 1.15
N GLY A 104 8.68 -4.67 1.90
CA GLY A 104 8.72 -4.93 3.35
C GLY A 104 7.75 -4.03 4.13
N LEU A 105 7.69 -2.73 3.81
CA LEU A 105 6.78 -1.78 4.48
C LEU A 105 5.30 -2.08 4.15
N TRP A 106 4.99 -2.52 2.94
CA TRP A 106 3.64 -2.95 2.56
C TRP A 106 3.28 -4.31 3.17
N ALA A 107 4.26 -5.21 3.35
CA ALA A 107 4.06 -6.45 4.11
C ALA A 107 3.76 -6.16 5.59
N LEU A 108 4.41 -5.15 6.19
CA LEU A 108 4.05 -4.68 7.53
C LEU A 108 2.59 -4.18 7.58
N GLY A 109 2.14 -3.42 6.56
CA GLY A 109 0.74 -3.03 6.45
C GLY A 109 -0.21 -4.22 6.34
N ALA A 110 0.17 -5.28 5.62
CA ALA A 110 -0.63 -6.50 5.56
C ALA A 110 -0.66 -7.25 6.91
N VAL A 111 0.44 -7.26 7.66
CA VAL A 111 0.49 -7.86 9.02
C VAL A 111 -0.40 -7.09 9.99
N GLU A 112 -0.40 -5.76 9.93
CA GLU A 112 -1.26 -4.89 10.73
C GLU A 112 -2.75 -5.18 10.49
N GLN A 113 -3.15 -5.47 9.25
CA GLN A 113 -4.55 -5.81 8.93
C GLN A 113 -5.06 -7.07 9.65
N VAL A 114 -4.20 -7.93 10.20
CA VAL A 114 -4.64 -9.12 10.92
C VAL A 114 -5.26 -8.77 12.28
N PRO A 115 -4.58 -8.08 13.23
CA PRO A 115 -5.23 -7.61 14.45
C PRO A 115 -6.37 -6.64 14.15
N HIS A 116 -6.27 -5.81 13.10
CA HIS A 116 -7.36 -4.93 12.66
C HIS A 116 -8.64 -5.74 12.36
N LEU A 117 -8.55 -6.76 11.50
CA LEU A 117 -9.68 -7.65 11.19
C LEU A 117 -10.26 -8.32 12.44
N LEU A 118 -9.40 -8.72 13.39
CA LEU A 118 -9.79 -9.44 14.60
C LEU A 118 -10.33 -8.53 15.70
N ALA A 119 -10.15 -7.22 15.62
CA ALA A 119 -10.58 -6.24 16.64
C ALA A 119 -12.09 -6.33 16.94
N ALA A 120 -12.92 -6.65 15.96
CA ALA A 120 -14.36 -6.83 16.17
C ALA A 120 -14.73 -7.96 17.17
N ARG A 121 -13.80 -8.86 17.48
CA ARG A 121 -14.01 -9.89 18.52
C ARG A 121 -14.01 -9.30 19.93
N GLU A 122 -13.50 -8.10 20.08
CA GLU A 122 -13.39 -7.39 21.35
C GLU A 122 -14.48 -6.32 21.54
N ALA A 123 -15.49 -6.25 20.64
CA ALA A 123 -16.58 -5.28 20.72
C ALA A 123 -17.25 -5.27 22.10
N HIS A 124 -17.59 -6.45 22.65
CA HIS A 124 -18.19 -6.57 23.97
C HIS A 124 -17.24 -6.09 25.10
N ALA A 125 -15.97 -6.38 25.01
CA ALA A 125 -14.97 -5.90 25.98
C ALA A 125 -14.84 -4.37 25.91
N LEU A 126 -14.81 -3.81 24.70
CA LEU A 126 -14.77 -2.35 24.46
C LEU A 126 -16.01 -1.66 25.05
N GLU A 127 -17.21 -2.19 24.79
CA GLU A 127 -18.48 -1.67 25.32
C GLU A 127 -18.50 -1.58 26.85
N HIS A 128 -17.90 -2.58 27.52
CA HIS A 128 -17.87 -2.68 28.98
C HIS A 128 -16.58 -2.14 29.61
N HIS A 129 -15.78 -1.39 28.84
CA HIS A 129 -14.48 -0.83 29.27
C HIS A 129 -13.52 -1.88 29.87
N HIS A 130 -13.56 -3.10 29.36
CA HIS A 130 -12.59 -4.15 29.65
C HIS A 130 -11.35 -4.03 28.75
N ALA A 131 -10.29 -4.78 29.07
CA ALA A 131 -9.06 -4.80 28.26
C ALA A 131 -9.32 -5.34 26.84
N THR A 132 -8.77 -4.65 25.84
CA THR A 132 -8.92 -4.93 24.40
C THR A 132 -7.55 -5.14 23.73
N PRO A 133 -6.80 -6.20 24.10
CA PRO A 133 -5.40 -6.35 23.68
C PRO A 133 -5.21 -6.46 22.16
N VAL A 134 -6.17 -7.00 21.41
CA VAL A 134 -6.09 -7.10 19.96
C VAL A 134 -6.31 -5.74 19.30
N LEU A 135 -7.28 -4.97 19.80
CA LEU A 135 -7.54 -3.60 19.36
C LEU A 135 -6.34 -2.70 19.70
N ASP A 136 -5.78 -2.82 20.91
CA ASP A 136 -4.59 -2.07 21.32
C ASP A 136 -3.39 -2.38 20.43
N LEU A 137 -3.16 -3.67 20.13
CA LEU A 137 -2.11 -4.08 19.20
C LEU A 137 -2.33 -3.50 17.80
N HIS A 138 -3.57 -3.52 17.30
CA HIS A 138 -3.92 -2.87 16.04
C HIS A 138 -3.55 -1.39 16.05
N LEU A 139 -3.98 -0.63 17.06
CA LEU A 139 -3.71 0.81 17.16
C LEU A 139 -2.21 1.12 17.20
N VAL A 140 -1.42 0.33 17.95
CA VAL A 140 0.04 0.48 18.00
C VAL A 140 0.68 0.19 16.63
N LEU A 141 0.30 -0.91 15.99
CA LEU A 141 0.84 -1.27 14.67
C LEU A 141 0.43 -0.26 13.61
N GLN A 142 -0.79 0.24 13.64
CA GLN A 142 -1.31 1.22 12.69
C GLN A 142 -0.52 2.54 12.74
N MET A 143 -0.07 2.97 13.92
CA MET A 143 0.79 4.15 14.10
C MET A 143 2.08 4.08 13.28
N VAL A 144 2.57 2.88 12.98
CA VAL A 144 3.79 2.64 12.19
C VAL A 144 3.46 2.24 10.77
N ALA A 145 2.49 1.33 10.59
CA ALA A 145 2.16 0.76 9.29
C ALA A 145 1.56 1.80 8.33
N THR A 146 0.69 2.69 8.81
CA THR A 146 0.05 3.72 7.97
C THR A 146 1.08 4.69 7.38
N PRO A 147 1.99 5.31 8.17
CA PRO A 147 3.08 6.11 7.62
C PRO A 147 3.99 5.31 6.70
N ALA A 148 4.33 4.08 7.06
CA ALA A 148 5.23 3.22 6.27
C ALA A 148 4.67 2.96 4.86
N VAL A 149 3.40 2.56 4.78
CA VAL A 149 2.70 2.31 3.51
C VAL A 149 2.54 3.61 2.71
N GLY A 150 2.04 4.67 3.35
CA GLY A 150 1.75 5.94 2.69
C GLY A 150 3.00 6.59 2.10
N LEU A 151 4.05 6.74 2.90
CA LEU A 151 5.28 7.39 2.47
C LEU A 151 6.06 6.57 1.45
N SER A 152 6.20 5.26 1.67
CA SER A 152 6.92 4.40 0.72
C SER A 152 6.23 4.32 -0.63
N GLY A 153 4.89 4.24 -0.64
CA GLY A 153 4.10 4.29 -1.86
C GLY A 153 4.28 5.61 -2.63
N ALA A 154 4.24 6.75 -1.93
CA ALA A 154 4.47 8.07 -2.51
C ALA A 154 5.89 8.20 -3.11
N VAL A 155 6.92 7.75 -2.38
CA VAL A 155 8.31 7.79 -2.86
C VAL A 155 8.50 6.96 -4.13
N VAL A 156 7.99 5.71 -4.14
CA VAL A 156 8.10 4.85 -5.33
C VAL A 156 7.29 5.40 -6.49
N ALA A 157 6.11 5.98 -6.24
CA ALA A 157 5.31 6.60 -7.29
C ALA A 157 6.05 7.73 -8.00
N VAL A 158 6.72 8.60 -7.25
CA VAL A 158 7.58 9.66 -7.80
C VAL A 158 8.76 9.08 -8.58
N ALA A 159 9.43 8.04 -8.05
CA ALA A 159 10.55 7.39 -8.73
C ALA A 159 10.12 6.76 -10.06
N VAL A 160 8.96 6.08 -10.09
CA VAL A 160 8.37 5.50 -11.31
C VAL A 160 8.00 6.58 -12.32
N ALA A 161 7.41 7.70 -11.89
CA ALA A 161 7.06 8.80 -12.78
C ALA A 161 8.28 9.43 -13.44
N ARG A 162 9.33 9.68 -12.64
CA ARG A 162 10.61 10.22 -13.14
C ARG A 162 11.27 9.29 -14.15
N ALA A 163 11.26 7.98 -13.90
CA ALA A 163 11.82 6.99 -14.82
C ALA A 163 10.99 6.87 -16.11
N ALA A 164 9.67 6.91 -16.01
CA ALA A 164 8.76 6.75 -17.14
C ALA A 164 8.65 7.98 -18.06
N ARG A 165 8.98 9.18 -17.56
CA ARG A 165 8.95 10.47 -18.30
C ARG A 165 7.66 10.70 -19.10
N SER A 166 6.49 10.33 -18.53
CA SER A 166 5.21 10.48 -19.21
C SER A 166 4.19 11.22 -18.35
N ARG A 167 3.32 12.02 -18.97
CA ARG A 167 2.28 12.80 -18.30
C ARG A 167 1.37 11.90 -17.43
N ALA A 168 0.95 10.76 -17.96
CA ALA A 168 0.09 9.83 -17.22
C ALA A 168 0.78 9.28 -15.94
N ALA A 169 2.10 8.97 -16.00
CA ALA A 169 2.83 8.55 -14.81
C ALA A 169 2.95 9.70 -13.80
N THR A 170 3.15 10.92 -14.25
CA THR A 170 3.24 12.11 -13.39
C THR A 170 1.91 12.38 -12.68
N VAL A 171 0.79 12.31 -13.40
CA VAL A 171 -0.55 12.48 -12.81
C VAL A 171 -0.82 11.40 -11.75
N LEU A 172 -0.58 10.12 -12.10
CA LEU A 172 -0.74 9.02 -11.16
C LEU A 172 0.16 9.19 -9.92
N ALA A 173 1.39 9.64 -10.09
CA ALA A 173 2.28 9.91 -8.97
C ALA A 173 1.78 11.06 -8.09
N GLY A 174 1.24 12.13 -8.68
CA GLY A 174 0.63 13.22 -7.94
C GLY A 174 -0.53 12.74 -7.05
N ILE A 175 -1.41 11.89 -7.60
CA ILE A 175 -2.51 11.26 -6.87
C ILE A 175 -1.97 10.40 -5.72
N ALA A 176 -0.92 9.59 -5.98
CA ALA A 176 -0.30 8.75 -4.95
C ALA A 176 0.39 9.57 -3.85
N VAL A 177 1.03 10.69 -4.19
CA VAL A 177 1.71 11.56 -3.22
C VAL A 177 0.68 12.19 -2.29
N VAL A 178 -0.36 12.81 -2.84
CA VAL A 178 -1.42 13.43 -2.01
C VAL A 178 -2.10 12.35 -1.16
N GLY A 179 -2.55 11.25 -1.77
CA GLY A 179 -3.21 10.16 -1.05
C GLY A 179 -2.31 9.51 -0.01
N GLY A 180 -1.05 9.24 -0.37
CA GLY A 180 -0.08 8.62 0.53
C GLY A 180 0.30 9.48 1.72
N LEU A 181 0.47 10.80 1.55
CA LEU A 181 0.80 11.73 2.64
C LEU A 181 -0.38 11.88 3.62
N LEU A 182 -1.59 12.06 3.11
CA LEU A 182 -2.79 12.21 3.95
C LEU A 182 -3.09 10.90 4.69
N TYR A 183 -2.98 9.76 4.01
CA TYR A 183 -3.10 8.45 4.65
C TYR A 183 -2.00 8.22 5.70
N ALA A 184 -0.75 8.57 5.40
CA ALA A 184 0.36 8.42 6.35
C ALA A 184 0.14 9.22 7.64
N ALA A 185 -0.50 10.38 7.55
CA ALA A 185 -0.79 11.23 8.69
C ALA A 185 -2.02 10.76 9.51
N SER A 186 -2.92 9.96 8.93
CA SER A 186 -4.23 9.65 9.50
C SER A 186 -4.14 9.00 10.89
N ALA A 187 -3.54 7.81 11.01
CA ALA A 187 -3.47 7.09 12.27
C ALA A 187 -2.69 7.85 13.36
N PRO A 188 -1.48 8.38 13.10
CA PRO A 188 -0.76 9.18 14.09
C PRO A 188 -1.56 10.37 14.61
N LEU A 189 -2.23 11.11 13.72
CA LEU A 189 -3.01 12.27 14.12
C LEU A 189 -4.25 11.89 14.95
N VAL A 190 -4.98 10.85 14.55
CA VAL A 190 -6.15 10.38 15.30
C VAL A 190 -5.75 9.89 16.68
N VAL A 191 -4.75 9.00 16.77
CA VAL A 191 -4.35 8.38 18.04
C VAL A 191 -3.74 9.41 19.00
N VAL A 192 -2.88 10.32 18.51
CA VAL A 192 -2.21 11.30 19.38
C VAL A 192 -3.16 12.41 19.82
N SER A 193 -4.08 12.86 18.96
CA SER A 193 -4.97 13.98 19.30
C SER A 193 -6.31 13.54 19.91
N GLY A 194 -6.72 12.28 19.76
CA GLY A 194 -8.05 11.80 20.11
C GLY A 194 -9.18 12.39 19.24
N ASN A 195 -8.83 13.13 18.17
CA ASN A 195 -9.82 13.79 17.33
C ASN A 195 -10.34 12.85 16.23
N THR A 196 -11.55 12.33 16.42
CA THR A 196 -12.22 11.40 15.49
C THR A 196 -12.52 12.01 14.13
N ALA A 197 -12.63 13.35 13.99
CA ALA A 197 -12.82 13.99 12.69
C ALA A 197 -11.65 13.74 11.73
N LEU A 198 -10.46 13.46 12.25
CA LEU A 198 -9.27 13.15 11.45
C LEU A 198 -9.31 11.75 10.81
N THR A 199 -10.28 10.90 11.19
CA THR A 199 -10.55 9.62 10.49
C THR A 199 -10.93 9.84 9.02
N ALA A 200 -11.41 11.04 8.65
CA ALA A 200 -11.65 11.46 7.28
C ALA A 200 -10.37 11.44 6.39
N LEU A 201 -9.18 11.28 6.98
CA LEU A 201 -7.93 11.14 6.24
C LEU A 201 -7.68 9.71 5.73
N PHE A 202 -8.25 8.66 6.36
CA PHE A 202 -8.04 7.27 5.95
C PHE A 202 -8.49 6.98 4.50
N PRO A 203 -9.63 7.47 3.99
CA PRO A 203 -10.06 7.25 2.61
C PRO A 203 -9.05 7.72 1.54
N PHE A 204 -8.12 8.61 1.88
CA PHE A 204 -7.07 9.04 0.96
C PHE A 204 -6.11 7.92 0.55
N GLN A 205 -6.11 6.77 1.23
CA GLN A 205 -5.47 5.53 0.76
C GLN A 205 -5.90 5.18 -0.68
N ALA A 206 -7.09 5.56 -1.10
CA ALA A 206 -7.58 5.40 -2.47
C ALA A 206 -6.61 5.98 -3.51
N GLY A 207 -5.87 7.05 -3.18
CA GLY A 207 -4.86 7.61 -4.07
C GLY A 207 -3.72 6.62 -4.39
N LEU A 208 -3.28 5.84 -3.40
CA LEU A 208 -2.31 4.76 -3.60
C LEU A 208 -2.92 3.62 -4.41
N ALA A 209 -4.16 3.25 -4.13
CA ALA A 209 -4.88 2.19 -4.85
C ALA A 209 -5.04 2.54 -6.34
N ILE A 210 -5.43 3.78 -6.67
CA ILE A 210 -5.53 4.28 -8.04
C ILE A 210 -4.17 4.24 -8.74
N TRP A 211 -3.10 4.67 -8.06
CA TRP A 211 -1.75 4.62 -8.60
C TRP A 211 -1.31 3.18 -8.88
N MET A 212 -1.55 2.24 -7.96
CA MET A 212 -1.23 0.82 -8.12
C MET A 212 -1.94 0.27 -9.36
N ALA A 213 -3.27 0.39 -9.43
CA ALA A 213 -4.06 -0.12 -10.55
C ALA A 213 -3.65 0.52 -11.88
N GLY A 214 -3.49 1.84 -11.91
CA GLY A 214 -3.06 2.59 -13.10
C GLY A 214 -1.65 2.20 -13.57
N THR A 215 -0.72 1.94 -12.63
CA THR A 215 0.64 1.48 -12.94
C THR A 215 0.62 0.07 -13.52
N GLY A 216 -0.19 -0.84 -12.96
CA GLY A 216 -0.39 -2.19 -13.49
C GLY A 216 -0.95 -2.17 -14.91
N VAL A 217 -1.99 -1.38 -15.18
CA VAL A 217 -2.55 -1.21 -16.54
C VAL A 217 -1.50 -0.70 -17.52
N ARG A 218 -0.64 0.21 -17.10
CA ARG A 218 0.46 0.72 -17.96
C ARG A 218 1.53 -0.33 -18.24
N LEU A 219 1.81 -1.23 -17.30
CA LEU A 219 2.74 -2.35 -17.52
C LEU A 219 2.17 -3.35 -18.53
N LEU A 220 0.85 -3.60 -18.52
CA LEU A 220 0.18 -4.49 -19.48
C LEU A 220 0.22 -3.99 -20.93
N ARG A 221 0.38 -2.67 -21.12
CA ARG A 221 0.41 -2.03 -22.45
C ARG A 221 1.81 -1.94 -23.06
N ARG A 222 2.84 -2.43 -22.37
CA ARG A 222 4.23 -2.50 -22.86
C ARG A 222 4.50 -3.83 -23.53
#